data_5901f2fdad8a577e519d749f4e96fc48
#
_entry.id   5901f2fdad8a577e519d749f4e96fc48
#
_cell.length_a   1.000
_cell.length_b   1.000
_cell.length_c   1.000
_cell.angle_alpha   90.00
_cell.angle_beta   90.00
_cell.angle_gamma   90.00
#
_symmetry.space_group_name_H-M   'P 1'
#
loop_
_entity.id
_entity.type
_entity.pdbx_description
1 polymer ?
#
loop_
_entity_poly.entity_id
_entity_poly.type
_entity_poly.pdbx_seq_one_letter_code
_entity_poly.pdbx_strand_id
1 'polypeptide(L)'
;MLSQNFKRIILWAVTLMTAIITQAASYSGTVPVLFINTENKTPITSKEVYVQATYYLDAMGCEGVESLGSAQAQLPLEIRGRGNYTWNGFNKKPYRLKFGSKTAIMGMKKSKHFALLANADDELSGMRNAVGYEFARMLGMPWTPSDKGVEVVLNGEYIGFYMLTETIRVDSDRVNVVEQADEETDPEAITGGWLVEIDNYDSDPHVKITEGNGERIIFTYKTPEVLSSAQEDFLRTQMKEIDKAIYSKDKNSTTWESYIDMDRLVRFYIVQEILDNAESFHGSCYMHREKGDNEKWMFGPVWDFGNSFRRGTKEFIYENPPFGQTWIGEIAKFPRFQEKVSEVWKELRAGKFDDIFTFIDNYVSRYEKAIQADDDRWPDYGSQNVTKDATTMKNYIREKCNFLAQQWGDSEKEPVITPTSYTVFFTPEGTTWTDIYAYSWDYSTSVTTFLGKWPGTPMRTTTIDQKSYYTITFDPGYTPFEPMIIFNDGNSGVGKHQTEDLKLVNYAIYNSKGVIGEYTALNNLYNNASLTIEGLTVKGENDIVIYNMQGVAVARGNGQATAPTAGIYIVVEGNKAHKVALR
;
A
#
# COMPACT_ATOMS: atom_id res chain seq x y z
N MET A 1 -70.30 -8.49 4.46
CA MET A 1 -69.56 -7.35 5.10
C MET A 1 -68.34 -7.92 5.82
N LEU A 2 -67.19 -7.80 5.26
CA LEU A 2 -65.94 -8.10 5.94
C LEU A 2 -65.69 -7.01 7.00
N SER A 3 -65.47 -7.42 8.24
CA SER A 3 -65.33 -6.52 9.38
C SER A 3 -64.19 -5.52 9.14
N GLN A 4 -64.30 -4.31 9.68
CA GLN A 4 -63.25 -3.27 9.58
C GLN A 4 -61.88 -3.76 10.10
N ASN A 5 -61.84 -4.73 10.98
CA ASN A 5 -60.62 -5.35 11.49
C ASN A 5 -59.91 -6.23 10.45
N PHE A 6 -60.65 -6.91 9.58
CA PHE A 6 -60.06 -7.71 8.50
C PHE A 6 -59.43 -6.82 7.42
N LYS A 7 -60.00 -5.64 7.11
CA LYS A 7 -59.44 -4.66 6.20
C LYS A 7 -58.16 -4.03 6.78
N ARG A 8 -58.08 -3.79 8.08
CA ARG A 8 -56.86 -3.31 8.77
C ARG A 8 -55.74 -4.33 8.75
N ILE A 9 -56.02 -5.62 8.98
CA ILE A 9 -55.04 -6.69 8.94
C ILE A 9 -54.48 -6.87 7.52
N ILE A 10 -55.31 -6.79 6.48
CA ILE A 10 -54.82 -6.82 5.08
C ILE A 10 -54.01 -5.58 4.73
N LEU A 11 -54.39 -4.39 5.20
CA LEU A 11 -53.60 -3.16 4.98
C LEU A 11 -52.23 -3.23 5.69
N TRP A 12 -52.17 -3.77 6.91
CA TRP A 12 -50.91 -3.99 7.64
C TRP A 12 -50.05 -5.09 7.01
N ALA A 13 -50.63 -6.17 6.49
CA ALA A 13 -49.89 -7.21 5.78
C ALA A 13 -49.34 -6.71 4.43
N VAL A 14 -50.07 -5.87 3.72
CA VAL A 14 -49.59 -5.24 2.48
C VAL A 14 -48.53 -4.17 2.77
N THR A 15 -48.63 -3.42 3.89
CA THR A 15 -47.63 -2.45 4.31
C THR A 15 -46.35 -3.11 4.84
N LEU A 16 -46.46 -4.31 5.46
CA LEU A 16 -45.30 -5.10 5.89
C LEU A 16 -44.60 -5.83 4.71
N MET A 17 -45.35 -6.14 3.62
CA MET A 17 -44.72 -6.73 2.42
C MET A 17 -44.02 -5.73 1.51
N THR A 18 -44.22 -4.42 1.72
CA THR A 18 -43.53 -3.38 0.94
C THR A 18 -42.29 -2.81 1.62
N ALA A 19 -41.85 -3.37 2.75
CA ALA A 19 -40.72 -2.83 3.51
C ALA A 19 -39.46 -3.73 3.53
N ILE A 20 -39.37 -4.73 2.66
CA ILE A 20 -38.11 -5.45 2.38
C ILE A 20 -37.93 -5.45 0.86
N ILE A 21 -37.83 -4.28 0.26
CA ILE A 21 -36.99 -4.13 -0.91
C ILE A 21 -35.59 -4.01 -0.32
N THR A 22 -34.93 -5.11 -0.08
CA THR A 22 -33.46 -5.11 -0.06
C THR A 22 -33.07 -4.52 -1.40
N GLN A 23 -32.59 -3.29 -1.38
CA GLN A 23 -32.02 -2.68 -2.57
C GLN A 23 -30.91 -3.64 -2.99
N ALA A 24 -31.09 -4.32 -4.13
CA ALA A 24 -30.06 -5.21 -4.64
C ALA A 24 -28.81 -4.37 -4.79
N ALA A 25 -27.67 -4.80 -4.23
CA ALA A 25 -26.43 -4.10 -4.37
C ALA A 25 -26.16 -3.86 -5.86
N SER A 26 -25.84 -2.63 -6.21
CA SER A 26 -25.59 -2.21 -7.60
C SER A 26 -24.18 -1.64 -7.70
N TYR A 27 -23.59 -1.76 -8.89
CA TYR A 27 -22.29 -1.13 -9.14
C TYR A 27 -22.37 0.41 -9.03
N SER A 28 -21.25 1.02 -8.66
CA SER A 28 -21.15 2.47 -8.42
C SER A 28 -21.31 3.33 -9.67
N GLY A 29 -20.93 2.78 -10.83
CA GLY A 29 -20.88 3.50 -12.09
C GLY A 29 -19.76 4.54 -12.19
N THR A 30 -18.77 4.49 -11.30
CA THR A 30 -17.64 5.44 -11.27
C THR A 30 -16.34 4.85 -11.79
N VAL A 31 -16.31 3.55 -12.02
CA VAL A 31 -15.19 2.80 -12.61
C VAL A 31 -15.72 1.90 -13.74
N PRO A 32 -14.85 1.39 -14.62
CA PRO A 32 -15.31 0.48 -15.67
C PRO A 32 -16.03 -0.73 -15.10
N VAL A 33 -17.07 -1.20 -15.81
CA VAL A 33 -17.86 -2.37 -15.41
C VAL A 33 -17.65 -3.50 -16.42
N LEU A 34 -17.20 -4.65 -15.94
CA LEU A 34 -17.04 -5.87 -16.72
C LEU A 34 -18.29 -6.75 -16.56
N PHE A 35 -19.04 -6.89 -17.62
CA PHE A 35 -20.21 -7.76 -17.68
C PHE A 35 -19.79 -9.11 -18.24
N ILE A 36 -20.10 -10.18 -17.51
CA ILE A 36 -19.80 -11.57 -17.88
C ILE A 36 -21.09 -12.39 -17.84
N ASN A 37 -21.34 -13.14 -18.91
CA ASN A 37 -22.48 -14.04 -18.99
C ASN A 37 -22.00 -15.45 -19.34
N THR A 38 -22.14 -16.38 -18.42
CA THR A 38 -21.84 -17.80 -18.67
C THR A 38 -22.94 -18.42 -19.53
N GLU A 39 -22.57 -19.35 -20.39
CA GLU A 39 -23.53 -20.04 -21.22
C GLU A 39 -24.59 -20.74 -20.36
N ASN A 40 -25.87 -20.49 -20.68
CA ASN A 40 -27.02 -20.97 -19.92
C ASN A 40 -26.99 -20.62 -18.41
N LYS A 41 -26.28 -19.55 -18.02
CA LYS A 41 -26.03 -19.16 -16.62
C LYS A 41 -25.37 -20.27 -15.80
N THR A 42 -24.55 -21.10 -16.44
CA THR A 42 -23.81 -22.20 -15.79
C THR A 42 -22.96 -21.65 -14.63
N PRO A 43 -23.11 -22.18 -13.41
CA PRO A 43 -22.33 -21.73 -12.26
C PRO A 43 -20.84 -22.10 -12.40
N ILE A 44 -19.97 -21.22 -11.91
CA ILE A 44 -18.52 -21.43 -11.91
C ILE A 44 -18.16 -22.10 -10.58
N THR A 45 -17.94 -23.41 -10.58
CA THR A 45 -17.71 -24.22 -9.39
C THR A 45 -16.33 -24.87 -9.31
N SER A 46 -15.53 -24.76 -10.37
CA SER A 46 -14.23 -25.41 -10.50
C SER A 46 -13.10 -24.41 -10.71
N LYS A 47 -11.93 -24.71 -10.15
CA LYS A 47 -10.65 -24.04 -10.47
C LYS A 47 -9.94 -24.65 -11.67
N GLU A 48 -10.34 -25.83 -12.11
CA GLU A 48 -9.68 -26.58 -13.19
C GLU A 48 -10.47 -26.47 -14.50
N VAL A 49 -11.79 -26.55 -14.44
CA VAL A 49 -12.65 -26.60 -15.62
C VAL A 49 -13.16 -25.22 -15.98
N TYR A 50 -12.89 -24.79 -17.20
CA TYR A 50 -13.44 -23.55 -17.74
C TYR A 50 -14.90 -23.69 -18.14
N VAL A 51 -15.68 -22.66 -17.80
CA VAL A 51 -17.06 -22.46 -18.28
C VAL A 51 -17.03 -21.52 -19.47
N GLN A 52 -17.74 -21.85 -20.54
CA GLN A 52 -17.91 -20.98 -21.68
C GLN A 52 -18.76 -19.77 -21.31
N ALA A 53 -18.32 -18.60 -21.73
CA ALA A 53 -18.95 -17.33 -21.39
C ALA A 53 -18.78 -16.30 -22.51
N THR A 54 -19.47 -15.20 -22.37
CA THR A 54 -19.24 -13.99 -23.15
C THR A 54 -19.04 -12.80 -22.20
N TYR A 55 -18.42 -11.74 -22.69
CA TYR A 55 -18.21 -10.52 -21.92
C TYR A 55 -18.35 -9.27 -22.78
N TYR A 56 -18.57 -8.16 -22.13
CA TYR A 56 -18.27 -6.82 -22.61
C TYR A 56 -17.79 -5.94 -21.46
N LEU A 57 -16.97 -4.94 -21.79
CA LEU A 57 -16.53 -3.92 -20.85
C LEU A 57 -17.18 -2.61 -21.20
N ASP A 58 -17.94 -2.04 -20.26
CA ASP A 58 -18.39 -0.66 -20.33
C ASP A 58 -17.39 0.25 -19.58
N ALA A 59 -16.81 1.19 -20.30
CA ALA A 59 -15.86 2.15 -19.72
C ALA A 59 -16.48 3.13 -18.73
N MET A 60 -17.83 3.24 -18.65
CA MET A 60 -18.58 4.18 -17.79
C MET A 60 -18.12 5.63 -17.93
N GLY A 61 -17.58 6.01 -19.09
CA GLY A 61 -17.01 7.34 -19.34
C GLY A 61 -15.66 7.60 -18.66
N CYS A 62 -14.99 6.58 -18.11
CA CYS A 62 -13.68 6.72 -17.48
C CYS A 62 -12.62 7.13 -18.50
N GLU A 63 -11.89 8.21 -18.20
CA GLU A 63 -10.84 8.74 -19.07
C GLU A 63 -9.76 7.69 -19.37
N GLY A 64 -9.35 7.59 -20.63
CA GLY A 64 -8.31 6.66 -21.08
C GLY A 64 -8.73 5.19 -21.10
N VAL A 65 -10.00 4.87 -20.89
CA VAL A 65 -10.54 3.51 -20.99
C VAL A 65 -11.49 3.43 -22.20
N GLU A 66 -11.26 2.44 -23.05
CA GLU A 66 -12.15 2.12 -24.17
C GLU A 66 -13.10 0.99 -23.79
N SER A 67 -14.37 1.10 -24.15
CA SER A 67 -15.32 0.00 -24.03
C SER A 67 -14.98 -1.12 -25.03
N LEU A 68 -15.22 -2.36 -24.64
CA LEU A 68 -14.97 -3.56 -25.46
C LEU A 68 -16.27 -4.33 -25.62
N GLY A 69 -16.73 -4.50 -26.86
CA GLY A 69 -18.04 -5.09 -27.11
C GLY A 69 -19.19 -4.24 -26.61
N SER A 70 -20.36 -4.84 -26.46
CA SER A 70 -21.57 -4.23 -25.87
C SER A 70 -22.55 -5.32 -25.43
N ALA A 71 -23.63 -4.96 -24.76
CA ALA A 71 -24.69 -5.91 -24.39
C ALA A 71 -25.27 -6.69 -25.61
N GLN A 72 -25.28 -6.05 -26.79
CA GLN A 72 -25.77 -6.64 -28.05
C GLN A 72 -24.66 -7.35 -28.87
N ALA A 73 -23.40 -7.04 -28.60
CA ALA A 73 -22.23 -7.58 -29.32
C ALA A 73 -21.16 -8.02 -28.33
N GLN A 74 -21.46 -9.07 -27.58
CA GLN A 74 -20.56 -9.62 -26.56
C GLN A 74 -19.42 -10.41 -27.20
N LEU A 75 -18.26 -10.41 -26.51
CA LEU A 75 -17.04 -11.06 -26.96
C LEU A 75 -16.87 -12.41 -26.26
N PRO A 76 -16.24 -13.42 -26.91
CA PRO A 76 -16.08 -14.75 -26.32
C PRO A 76 -15.08 -14.75 -25.16
N LEU A 77 -15.41 -15.51 -24.12
CA LEU A 77 -14.66 -15.70 -22.89
C LEU A 77 -14.79 -17.14 -22.39
N GLU A 78 -13.73 -17.65 -21.81
CA GLU A 78 -13.75 -18.81 -20.92
C GLU A 78 -13.39 -18.34 -19.51
N ILE A 79 -14.12 -18.79 -18.49
CA ILE A 79 -13.94 -18.37 -17.11
C ILE A 79 -13.91 -19.56 -16.15
N ARG A 80 -13.05 -19.54 -15.16
CA ARG A 80 -13.00 -20.53 -14.08
C ARG A 80 -12.62 -19.90 -12.75
N GLY A 81 -12.78 -20.60 -11.64
CA GLY A 81 -12.25 -20.21 -10.35
C GLY A 81 -10.71 -20.18 -10.35
N ARG A 82 -10.13 -19.49 -9.36
CA ARG A 82 -8.69 -19.47 -9.08
C ARG A 82 -8.40 -19.30 -7.58
N GLY A 83 -7.11 -19.48 -7.23
CA GLY A 83 -6.62 -19.33 -5.87
C GLY A 83 -6.94 -20.55 -5.00
N ASN A 84 -6.40 -20.56 -3.80
CA ASN A 84 -6.62 -21.61 -2.81
C ASN A 84 -7.39 -21.07 -1.61
N TYR A 85 -6.75 -20.24 -0.79
CA TYR A 85 -7.36 -19.68 0.43
C TYR A 85 -8.63 -18.87 0.12
N THR A 86 -8.54 -17.89 -0.79
CA THR A 86 -9.68 -17.01 -1.13
C THR A 86 -10.80 -17.75 -1.84
N TRP A 87 -10.48 -18.78 -2.66
CA TRP A 87 -11.53 -19.60 -3.30
C TRP A 87 -12.31 -20.45 -2.29
N ASN A 88 -11.63 -21.04 -1.33
CA ASN A 88 -12.26 -21.94 -0.36
C ASN A 88 -12.93 -21.18 0.79
N GLY A 89 -12.33 -20.10 1.27
CA GLY A 89 -12.70 -19.39 2.49
C GLY A 89 -13.79 -18.34 2.34
N PHE A 90 -14.00 -17.80 1.14
CA PHE A 90 -14.88 -16.63 0.96
C PHE A 90 -15.98 -16.88 -0.09
N ASN A 91 -17.12 -16.21 0.07
CA ASN A 91 -18.22 -16.25 -0.90
C ASN A 91 -17.93 -15.36 -2.12
N LYS A 92 -17.21 -14.28 -1.95
CA LYS A 92 -16.68 -13.45 -3.03
C LYS A 92 -15.50 -14.18 -3.70
N LYS A 93 -15.75 -14.80 -4.85
CA LYS A 93 -14.80 -15.72 -5.51
C LYS A 93 -13.88 -15.00 -6.47
N PRO A 94 -12.57 -15.32 -6.49
CA PRO A 94 -11.65 -14.89 -7.52
C PRO A 94 -11.75 -15.76 -8.78
N TYR A 95 -11.49 -15.17 -9.97
CA TYR A 95 -11.65 -15.84 -11.24
C TYR A 95 -10.41 -15.75 -12.14
N ARG A 96 -10.23 -16.74 -13.00
CA ARG A 96 -9.30 -16.71 -14.13
C ARG A 96 -10.08 -16.53 -15.42
N LEU A 97 -9.66 -15.55 -16.21
CA LEU A 97 -10.26 -15.20 -17.48
C LEU A 97 -9.35 -15.65 -18.63
N LYS A 98 -9.96 -16.25 -19.68
CA LYS A 98 -9.29 -16.58 -20.93
C LYS A 98 -10.13 -16.03 -22.09
N PHE A 99 -9.70 -14.90 -22.63
CA PHE A 99 -10.38 -14.25 -23.75
C PHE A 99 -10.25 -15.07 -25.03
N GLY A 100 -11.23 -15.02 -25.91
CA GLY A 100 -11.23 -15.72 -27.18
C GLY A 100 -10.06 -15.31 -28.10
N SER A 101 -9.59 -14.06 -27.98
CA SER A 101 -8.43 -13.54 -28.71
C SER A 101 -7.51 -12.73 -27.79
N LYS A 102 -6.25 -12.49 -28.20
CA LYS A 102 -5.36 -11.56 -27.47
C LYS A 102 -5.98 -10.16 -27.49
N THR A 103 -6.38 -9.67 -26.34
CA THR A 103 -7.11 -8.41 -26.14
C THR A 103 -6.30 -7.47 -25.24
N ALA A 104 -6.19 -6.21 -25.65
CA ALA A 104 -5.79 -5.13 -24.73
C ALA A 104 -7.03 -4.69 -23.96
N ILE A 105 -6.97 -4.66 -22.64
CA ILE A 105 -8.10 -4.23 -21.80
C ILE A 105 -7.61 -3.20 -20.81
N MET A 106 -8.31 -2.07 -20.70
CA MET A 106 -8.01 -0.97 -19.79
C MET A 106 -6.53 -0.50 -19.86
N GLY A 107 -5.96 -0.47 -21.06
CA GLY A 107 -4.57 -0.06 -21.32
C GLY A 107 -3.50 -1.11 -21.00
N MET A 108 -3.87 -2.28 -20.50
CA MET A 108 -2.95 -3.40 -20.30
C MET A 108 -2.53 -4.04 -21.63
N LYS A 109 -1.36 -4.69 -21.63
CA LYS A 109 -0.83 -5.36 -22.82
C LYS A 109 -1.75 -6.48 -23.31
N LYS A 110 -1.73 -6.72 -24.64
CA LYS A 110 -2.58 -7.73 -25.27
C LYS A 110 -2.28 -9.13 -24.74
N SER A 111 -3.28 -9.77 -24.18
CA SER A 111 -3.23 -11.17 -23.75
C SER A 111 -4.59 -11.84 -23.85
N LYS A 112 -4.59 -13.18 -23.82
CA LYS A 112 -5.81 -13.96 -23.58
C LYS A 112 -6.07 -14.16 -22.09
N HIS A 113 -5.05 -14.04 -21.23
CA HIS A 113 -5.10 -14.49 -19.84
C HIS A 113 -4.99 -13.34 -18.85
N PHE A 114 -6.05 -13.18 -18.07
CA PHE A 114 -6.14 -12.23 -16.96
C PHE A 114 -6.73 -12.91 -15.72
N ALA A 115 -6.66 -12.24 -14.58
CA ALA A 115 -7.28 -12.68 -13.35
C ALA A 115 -8.14 -11.54 -12.78
N LEU A 116 -9.26 -11.92 -12.15
CA LEU A 116 -10.04 -11.08 -11.25
C LEU A 116 -9.71 -11.51 -9.82
N LEU A 117 -8.93 -10.69 -9.11
CA LEU A 117 -8.64 -10.88 -7.69
C LEU A 117 -9.79 -10.29 -6.88
N ALA A 118 -10.37 -11.10 -6.01
CA ALA A 118 -11.50 -10.70 -5.20
C ALA A 118 -11.12 -9.79 -4.03
N ASN A 119 -9.86 -9.90 -3.54
CA ASN A 119 -9.34 -9.22 -2.35
C ASN A 119 -10.28 -9.32 -1.14
N ALA A 120 -11.01 -10.44 -1.01
CA ALA A 120 -12.02 -10.63 0.03
C ALA A 120 -11.43 -10.75 1.43
N ASP A 121 -10.15 -11.06 1.53
CA ASP A 121 -9.38 -11.18 2.77
C ASP A 121 -8.51 -9.94 3.06
N ASP A 122 -8.62 -8.90 2.23
CA ASP A 122 -7.82 -7.67 2.38
C ASP A 122 -8.62 -6.59 3.11
N GLU A 123 -8.43 -6.51 4.42
CA GLU A 123 -9.04 -5.51 5.30
C GLU A 123 -8.50 -4.07 5.09
N LEU A 124 -7.56 -3.89 4.15
CA LEU A 124 -7.06 -2.58 3.73
C LEU A 124 -7.64 -2.17 2.36
N SER A 125 -8.93 -2.39 2.17
CA SER A 125 -9.69 -2.00 0.96
C SER A 125 -9.10 -2.53 -0.35
N GLY A 126 -8.48 -3.72 -0.31
CA GLY A 126 -7.86 -4.36 -1.48
C GLY A 126 -6.57 -3.70 -1.97
N MET A 127 -5.94 -2.84 -1.16
CA MET A 127 -4.75 -2.07 -1.59
C MET A 127 -3.45 -2.85 -1.56
N ARG A 128 -3.32 -3.94 -0.78
CA ARG A 128 -2.03 -4.64 -0.59
C ARG A 128 -1.36 -5.04 -1.90
N ASN A 129 -2.10 -5.68 -2.80
CA ASN A 129 -1.55 -6.08 -4.10
C ASN A 129 -1.15 -4.87 -4.97
N ALA A 130 -2.00 -3.84 -5.06
CA ALA A 130 -1.73 -2.64 -5.84
C ALA A 130 -0.46 -1.91 -5.35
N VAL A 131 -0.31 -1.75 -4.03
CA VAL A 131 0.86 -1.12 -3.41
C VAL A 131 2.13 -1.97 -3.60
N GLY A 132 2.02 -3.29 -3.51
CA GLY A 132 3.15 -4.20 -3.75
C GLY A 132 3.64 -4.13 -5.20
N TYR A 133 2.74 -4.09 -6.16
CA TYR A 133 3.09 -3.92 -7.57
C TYR A 133 3.72 -2.55 -7.84
N GLU A 134 3.24 -1.50 -7.17
CA GLU A 134 3.84 -0.16 -7.33
C GLU A 134 5.26 -0.11 -6.78
N PHE A 135 5.53 -0.67 -5.58
CA PHE A 135 6.90 -0.78 -5.08
C PHE A 135 7.82 -1.58 -6.01
N ALA A 136 7.33 -2.66 -6.61
CA ALA A 136 8.11 -3.44 -7.58
C ALA A 136 8.47 -2.59 -8.82
N ARG A 137 7.54 -1.77 -9.32
CA ARG A 137 7.79 -0.80 -10.41
C ARG A 137 8.82 0.25 -10.00
N MET A 138 8.69 0.82 -8.80
CA MET A 138 9.63 1.81 -8.26
C MET A 138 11.05 1.27 -8.10
N LEU A 139 11.18 -0.01 -7.76
CA LEU A 139 12.46 -0.73 -7.68
C LEU A 139 12.98 -1.21 -9.04
N GLY A 140 12.28 -0.90 -10.13
CA GLY A 140 12.74 -1.24 -11.48
C GLY A 140 12.74 -2.73 -11.79
N MET A 141 11.80 -3.50 -11.20
CA MET A 141 11.58 -4.89 -11.61
C MET A 141 11.21 -4.94 -13.11
N PRO A 142 11.78 -5.84 -13.92
CA PRO A 142 11.66 -5.79 -15.39
C PRO A 142 10.23 -5.85 -15.88
N TRP A 143 9.45 -6.67 -15.22
CA TRP A 143 8.01 -6.75 -15.42
C TRP A 143 7.32 -6.94 -14.07
N THR A 144 6.25 -6.20 -13.89
CA THR A 144 5.33 -6.32 -12.76
C THR A 144 3.93 -6.38 -13.32
N PRO A 145 3.05 -7.27 -12.84
CA PRO A 145 1.68 -7.32 -13.32
C PRO A 145 1.01 -5.94 -13.28
N SER A 146 0.38 -5.56 -14.38
CA SER A 146 -0.51 -4.40 -14.40
C SER A 146 -1.81 -4.75 -13.70
N ASP A 147 -2.37 -3.78 -13.00
CA ASP A 147 -3.59 -3.92 -12.22
C ASP A 147 -4.56 -2.78 -12.50
N LYS A 148 -5.85 -3.07 -12.53
CA LYS A 148 -6.93 -2.11 -12.72
C LYS A 148 -8.13 -2.49 -11.86
N GLY A 149 -8.67 -1.53 -11.13
CA GLY A 149 -9.95 -1.71 -10.45
C GLY A 149 -11.11 -1.75 -11.43
N VAL A 150 -11.97 -2.74 -11.30
CA VAL A 150 -13.14 -2.95 -12.15
C VAL A 150 -14.30 -3.50 -11.32
N GLU A 151 -15.51 -3.01 -11.57
CA GLU A 151 -16.72 -3.62 -11.03
C GLU A 151 -17.17 -4.77 -11.93
N VAL A 152 -17.74 -5.82 -11.36
CA VAL A 152 -18.10 -7.03 -12.11
C VAL A 152 -19.57 -7.37 -11.93
N VAL A 153 -20.23 -7.61 -13.07
CA VAL A 153 -21.59 -8.12 -13.14
C VAL A 153 -21.55 -9.50 -13.80
N LEU A 154 -21.91 -10.53 -13.06
CA LEU A 154 -21.92 -11.93 -13.52
C LEU A 154 -23.35 -12.41 -13.68
N ASN A 155 -23.75 -12.81 -14.90
CA ASN A 155 -25.10 -13.30 -15.21
C ASN A 155 -26.24 -12.32 -14.83
N GLY A 156 -25.94 -11.02 -14.84
CA GLY A 156 -26.86 -9.95 -14.46
C GLY A 156 -26.88 -9.61 -12.97
N GLU A 157 -26.05 -10.28 -12.16
CA GLU A 157 -25.88 -9.98 -10.73
C GLU A 157 -24.59 -9.22 -10.49
N TYR A 158 -24.62 -8.11 -9.74
CA TYR A 158 -23.42 -7.41 -9.27
C TYR A 158 -22.70 -8.28 -8.23
N ILE A 159 -21.45 -8.63 -8.52
CA ILE A 159 -20.64 -9.49 -7.65
C ILE A 159 -19.47 -8.77 -6.97
N GLY A 160 -19.36 -7.45 -7.16
CA GLY A 160 -18.44 -6.63 -6.40
C GLY A 160 -17.37 -5.92 -7.22
N PHE A 161 -16.49 -5.22 -6.51
CA PHE A 161 -15.29 -4.58 -7.03
C PHE A 161 -14.13 -5.57 -7.02
N TYR A 162 -13.39 -5.66 -8.12
CA TYR A 162 -12.28 -6.61 -8.34
C TYR A 162 -11.04 -5.88 -8.84
N MET A 163 -9.89 -6.43 -8.53
CA MET A 163 -8.65 -6.09 -9.24
C MET A 163 -8.52 -6.98 -10.48
N LEU A 164 -8.68 -6.40 -11.66
CA LEU A 164 -8.33 -7.05 -12.93
C LEU A 164 -6.83 -6.92 -13.13
N THR A 165 -6.12 -8.04 -13.25
CA THR A 165 -4.66 -8.05 -13.36
C THR A 165 -4.17 -9.06 -14.39
N GLU A 166 -2.95 -8.83 -14.89
CA GLU A 166 -2.24 -9.76 -15.74
C GLU A 166 -1.83 -11.01 -14.94
N THR A 167 -1.87 -12.18 -15.57
CA THR A 167 -1.37 -13.41 -14.94
C THR A 167 0.12 -13.60 -15.23
N ILE A 168 0.85 -14.15 -14.29
CA ILE A 168 2.25 -14.52 -14.49
C ILE A 168 2.32 -15.69 -15.48
N ARG A 169 3.12 -15.51 -16.54
CA ARG A 169 3.42 -16.50 -17.56
C ARG A 169 4.57 -16.04 -18.44
N VAL A 170 5.18 -16.96 -19.16
CA VAL A 170 6.12 -16.61 -20.22
C VAL A 170 5.38 -15.94 -21.37
N ASP A 171 5.79 -14.75 -21.75
CA ASP A 171 5.32 -13.96 -22.89
C ASP A 171 6.30 -12.77 -23.07
N SER A 172 6.52 -12.30 -24.28
CA SER A 172 7.40 -11.17 -24.58
C SER A 172 7.02 -9.87 -23.84
N ASP A 173 5.75 -9.70 -23.50
CA ASP A 173 5.24 -8.54 -22.73
C ASP A 173 5.09 -8.84 -21.23
N ARG A 174 5.59 -9.98 -20.73
CA ARG A 174 5.52 -10.41 -19.32
C ARG A 174 6.86 -10.97 -18.85
N VAL A 175 6.94 -12.26 -18.50
CA VAL A 175 8.20 -12.92 -18.21
C VAL A 175 8.84 -13.25 -19.56
N ASN A 176 9.77 -12.41 -19.99
CA ASN A 176 10.37 -12.50 -21.31
C ASN A 176 11.61 -13.41 -21.27
N VAL A 177 11.38 -14.69 -21.38
CA VAL A 177 12.42 -15.73 -21.60
C VAL A 177 12.05 -16.56 -22.83
N VAL A 178 13.06 -17.12 -23.49
CA VAL A 178 12.83 -18.03 -24.63
C VAL A 178 12.27 -19.34 -24.10
N GLU A 179 11.01 -19.61 -24.39
CA GLU A 179 10.29 -20.78 -23.90
C GLU A 179 10.92 -22.07 -24.47
N GLN A 180 11.17 -23.05 -23.59
CA GLN A 180 11.57 -24.39 -24.03
C GLN A 180 10.31 -25.24 -24.28
N ALA A 181 10.47 -26.31 -25.09
CA ALA A 181 9.36 -27.22 -25.37
C ALA A 181 9.03 -28.09 -24.14
N ASP A 182 7.76 -28.49 -24.05
CA ASP A 182 7.38 -29.57 -23.16
C ASP A 182 8.11 -30.85 -23.54
N GLU A 183 8.46 -31.67 -22.54
CA GLU A 183 9.17 -32.95 -22.71
C GLU A 183 10.50 -32.85 -23.51
N GLU A 184 11.16 -31.66 -23.47
CA GLU A 184 12.44 -31.44 -24.16
C GLU A 184 13.55 -32.36 -23.60
N THR A 185 14.44 -32.80 -24.45
CA THR A 185 15.54 -33.71 -24.11
C THR A 185 16.92 -33.22 -24.54
N ASP A 186 16.99 -32.17 -25.36
CA ASP A 186 18.25 -31.57 -25.77
C ASP A 186 18.93 -30.89 -24.56
N PRO A 187 20.14 -31.33 -24.15
CA PRO A 187 20.85 -30.77 -23.01
C PRO A 187 21.09 -29.26 -23.09
N GLU A 188 21.22 -28.69 -24.27
CA GLU A 188 21.39 -27.25 -24.45
C GLU A 188 20.05 -26.51 -24.29
N ALA A 189 18.97 -27.08 -24.87
CA ALA A 189 17.65 -26.47 -24.82
C ALA A 189 17.09 -26.40 -23.40
N ILE A 190 17.33 -27.44 -22.57
CA ILE A 190 16.81 -27.50 -21.18
C ILE A 190 17.51 -26.56 -20.20
N THR A 191 18.58 -25.87 -20.61
CA THR A 191 19.30 -24.93 -19.71
C THR A 191 18.48 -23.72 -19.33
N GLY A 192 17.43 -23.36 -20.05
CA GLY A 192 16.63 -22.16 -19.80
C GLY A 192 15.22 -22.21 -20.35
N GLY A 193 14.54 -21.07 -20.29
CA GLY A 193 13.12 -20.99 -20.60
C GLY A 193 12.25 -21.44 -19.43
N TRP A 194 12.79 -21.39 -18.23
CA TRP A 194 12.13 -21.81 -17.01
C TRP A 194 11.32 -20.67 -16.37
N LEU A 195 10.10 -21.01 -15.93
CA LEU A 195 9.33 -20.25 -14.97
C LEU A 195 8.87 -21.20 -13.87
N VAL A 196 9.33 -20.97 -12.64
CA VAL A 196 9.02 -21.80 -11.47
C VAL A 196 8.53 -20.92 -10.31
N GLU A 197 7.86 -21.55 -9.36
CA GLU A 197 7.34 -20.92 -8.15
C GLU A 197 7.78 -21.74 -6.94
N ILE A 198 8.40 -21.10 -5.94
CA ILE A 198 8.49 -21.70 -4.60
C ILE A 198 7.07 -21.61 -4.03
N ASP A 199 6.51 -22.76 -3.68
CA ASP A 199 5.11 -22.92 -3.32
C ASP A 199 4.92 -23.63 -1.98
N ASN A 200 3.84 -23.31 -1.28
CA ASN A 200 3.41 -23.99 -0.07
C ASN A 200 2.60 -25.27 -0.35
N TYR A 201 2.07 -25.38 -1.57
CA TYR A 201 1.16 -26.45 -1.97
C TYR A 201 1.86 -27.42 -2.91
N ASP A 202 1.53 -28.70 -2.77
CA ASP A 202 2.04 -29.79 -3.60
C ASP A 202 0.97 -30.39 -4.53
N SER A 203 -0.10 -29.65 -4.76
CA SER A 203 -1.19 -30.06 -5.66
C SER A 203 -0.84 -29.93 -7.14
N ASP A 204 0.00 -28.97 -7.50
CA ASP A 204 0.46 -28.76 -8.87
C ASP A 204 1.72 -29.59 -9.16
N PRO A 205 2.06 -29.86 -10.44
CA PRO A 205 3.30 -30.54 -10.81
C PRO A 205 4.53 -29.80 -10.29
N HIS A 206 5.44 -30.53 -9.60
CA HIS A 206 6.55 -29.89 -8.89
C HIS A 206 7.77 -30.80 -8.71
N VAL A 207 8.89 -30.17 -8.40
CA VAL A 207 10.11 -30.80 -7.90
C VAL A 207 10.27 -30.45 -6.42
N LYS A 208 10.64 -31.40 -5.58
CA LYS A 208 10.92 -31.19 -4.15
C LYS A 208 12.40 -31.39 -3.85
N ILE A 209 12.93 -30.54 -2.98
CA ILE A 209 14.24 -30.74 -2.36
C ILE A 209 14.10 -30.75 -0.83
N THR A 210 15.00 -31.45 -0.16
CA THR A 210 15.06 -31.59 1.31
C THR A 210 16.48 -31.41 1.81
N GLU A 211 17.23 -30.55 1.16
CA GLU A 211 18.63 -30.24 1.47
C GLU A 211 18.71 -29.14 2.56
N GLY A 212 19.86 -28.59 2.78
CA GLY A 212 20.09 -27.47 3.66
C GLY A 212 19.78 -27.73 5.13
N ASN A 213 18.76 -27.12 5.67
CA ASN A 213 18.32 -27.30 7.06
C ASN A 213 17.41 -28.53 7.25
N GLY A 214 17.14 -29.30 6.20
CA GLY A 214 16.25 -30.46 6.22
C GLY A 214 14.76 -30.09 6.00
N GLU A 215 14.43 -28.84 5.82
CA GLU A 215 13.07 -28.43 5.44
C GLU A 215 12.82 -28.67 3.96
N ARG A 216 11.57 -29.05 3.64
CA ARG A 216 11.17 -29.35 2.28
C ARG A 216 10.80 -28.06 1.55
N ILE A 217 11.45 -27.81 0.40
CA ILE A 217 11.08 -26.74 -0.52
C ILE A 217 10.43 -27.35 -1.77
N ILE A 218 9.28 -26.80 -2.15
CA ILE A 218 8.51 -27.20 -3.32
C ILE A 218 8.73 -26.17 -4.43
N PHE A 219 9.16 -26.63 -5.59
CA PHE A 219 9.32 -25.83 -6.80
C PHE A 219 8.27 -26.29 -7.81
N THR A 220 7.14 -25.61 -7.85
CA THR A 220 6.10 -25.82 -8.84
C THR A 220 6.54 -25.21 -10.16
N TYR A 221 6.63 -25.99 -11.22
CA TYR A 221 6.98 -25.48 -12.54
C TYR A 221 5.73 -25.03 -13.32
N LYS A 222 5.85 -23.88 -13.97
CA LYS A 222 4.78 -23.25 -14.77
C LYS A 222 5.12 -23.24 -16.26
N THR A 223 6.41 -23.28 -16.60
CA THR A 223 6.95 -23.42 -17.94
C THR A 223 8.31 -24.12 -17.83
N PRO A 224 8.50 -25.26 -18.52
CA PRO A 224 7.50 -26.02 -19.29
C PRO A 224 6.33 -26.52 -18.42
N GLU A 225 5.17 -26.88 -19.06
CA GLU A 225 4.01 -27.41 -18.33
C GLU A 225 4.16 -28.92 -18.06
N VAL A 226 4.89 -29.64 -18.93
CA VAL A 226 5.19 -31.08 -18.81
C VAL A 226 6.70 -31.28 -18.92
N LEU A 227 7.31 -31.99 -17.98
CA LEU A 227 8.75 -32.24 -17.96
C LEU A 227 9.10 -33.61 -18.51
N SER A 228 10.16 -33.68 -19.34
CA SER A 228 10.93 -34.91 -19.53
C SER A 228 11.75 -35.27 -18.28
N SER A 229 12.25 -36.50 -18.22
CA SER A 229 13.18 -36.88 -17.14
C SER A 229 14.44 -36.01 -17.14
N ALA A 230 14.95 -35.59 -18.30
CA ALA A 230 16.12 -34.72 -18.40
C ALA A 230 15.85 -33.31 -17.85
N GLN A 231 14.67 -32.74 -18.11
CA GLN A 231 14.24 -31.47 -17.56
C GLN A 231 14.06 -31.55 -16.05
N GLU A 232 13.42 -32.60 -15.54
CA GLU A 232 13.23 -32.81 -14.10
C GLU A 232 14.57 -32.94 -13.36
N ASP A 233 15.50 -33.73 -13.93
CA ASP A 233 16.84 -33.90 -13.37
C ASP A 233 17.64 -32.60 -13.38
N PHE A 234 17.53 -31.81 -14.44
CA PHE A 234 18.16 -30.48 -14.52
C PHE A 234 17.63 -29.56 -13.43
N LEU A 235 16.31 -29.37 -13.35
CA LEU A 235 15.69 -28.49 -12.37
C LEU A 235 16.04 -28.91 -10.93
N ARG A 236 15.91 -30.20 -10.63
CA ARG A 236 16.25 -30.77 -9.32
C ARG A 236 17.72 -30.56 -8.95
N THR A 237 18.63 -30.76 -9.90
CA THR A 237 20.06 -30.57 -9.69
C THR A 237 20.38 -29.10 -9.45
N GLN A 238 19.84 -28.19 -10.26
CA GLN A 238 20.03 -26.75 -10.07
C GLN A 238 19.57 -26.31 -8.68
N MET A 239 18.36 -26.68 -8.25
CA MET A 239 17.81 -26.29 -6.95
C MET A 239 18.61 -26.87 -5.79
N LYS A 240 19.14 -28.08 -5.90
CA LYS A 240 20.04 -28.68 -4.88
C LYS A 240 21.38 -27.96 -4.77
N GLU A 241 22.00 -27.61 -5.90
CA GLU A 241 23.28 -26.89 -5.87
C GLU A 241 23.11 -25.46 -5.35
N ILE A 242 22.00 -24.79 -5.68
CA ILE A 242 21.65 -23.48 -5.09
C ILE A 242 21.50 -23.61 -3.59
N ASP A 243 20.68 -24.55 -3.11
CA ASP A 243 20.42 -24.78 -1.70
C ASP A 243 21.73 -25.05 -0.93
N LYS A 244 22.56 -25.93 -1.43
CA LYS A 244 23.87 -26.24 -0.86
C LYS A 244 24.78 -25.01 -0.78
N ALA A 245 24.78 -24.16 -1.79
CA ALA A 245 25.58 -22.93 -1.83
C ALA A 245 25.07 -21.90 -0.81
N ILE A 246 23.76 -21.75 -0.66
CA ILE A 246 23.11 -20.85 0.31
C ILE A 246 23.42 -21.30 1.75
N TYR A 247 23.34 -22.62 2.05
CA TYR A 247 23.64 -23.17 3.37
C TYR A 247 25.15 -23.37 3.64
N SER A 248 26.04 -22.76 2.81
CA SER A 248 27.47 -22.73 3.08
C SER A 248 27.78 -22.18 4.48
N LYS A 249 28.71 -22.83 5.18
CA LYS A 249 29.21 -22.34 6.47
C LYS A 249 30.08 -21.10 6.32
N ASP A 250 30.73 -20.93 5.17
CA ASP A 250 31.49 -19.74 4.83
C ASP A 250 30.54 -18.69 4.24
N LYS A 251 30.18 -17.70 5.05
CA LYS A 251 29.31 -16.60 4.63
C LYS A 251 30.00 -15.53 3.78
N ASN A 252 31.30 -15.66 3.51
CA ASN A 252 31.99 -14.86 2.49
C ASN A 252 32.03 -15.56 1.11
N SER A 253 31.53 -16.80 1.02
CA SER A 253 31.44 -17.50 -0.26
C SER A 253 30.52 -16.79 -1.23
N THR A 254 30.94 -16.71 -2.50
CA THR A 254 30.15 -16.14 -3.60
C THR A 254 29.52 -17.23 -4.49
N THR A 255 29.60 -18.48 -4.09
CA THR A 255 29.14 -19.63 -4.91
C THR A 255 27.66 -19.51 -5.30
N TRP A 256 26.79 -19.10 -4.36
CA TRP A 256 25.37 -18.94 -4.64
C TRP A 256 25.09 -17.82 -5.66
N GLU A 257 25.95 -16.79 -5.73
CA GLU A 257 25.85 -15.70 -6.70
C GLU A 257 26.11 -16.15 -8.14
N SER A 258 26.73 -17.31 -8.36
CA SER A 258 26.86 -17.89 -9.69
C SER A 258 25.56 -18.48 -10.23
N TYR A 259 24.62 -18.80 -9.35
CA TYR A 259 23.32 -19.39 -9.70
C TYR A 259 22.18 -18.37 -9.67
N ILE A 260 22.23 -17.38 -8.77
CA ILE A 260 21.16 -16.39 -8.54
C ILE A 260 21.66 -14.99 -8.88
N ASP A 261 20.87 -14.23 -9.61
CA ASP A 261 21.12 -12.81 -9.83
C ASP A 261 20.86 -12.03 -8.54
N MET A 262 21.93 -11.49 -7.96
CA MET A 262 21.86 -10.78 -6.67
C MET A 262 21.06 -9.50 -6.76
N ASP A 263 21.15 -8.72 -7.84
CA ASP A 263 20.41 -7.46 -7.97
C ASP A 263 18.91 -7.71 -8.04
N ARG A 264 18.48 -8.74 -8.78
CA ARG A 264 17.07 -9.15 -8.85
C ARG A 264 16.55 -9.66 -7.52
N LEU A 265 17.31 -10.51 -6.86
CA LEU A 265 16.95 -11.03 -5.54
C LEU A 265 16.80 -9.90 -4.51
N VAL A 266 17.74 -8.95 -4.48
CA VAL A 266 17.69 -7.82 -3.55
C VAL A 266 16.48 -6.93 -3.82
N ARG A 267 16.18 -6.58 -5.06
CA ARG A 267 14.99 -5.78 -5.41
C ARG A 267 13.71 -6.50 -5.05
N PHE A 268 13.61 -7.79 -5.36
CA PHE A 268 12.48 -8.63 -4.94
C PHE A 268 12.33 -8.64 -3.41
N TYR A 269 13.43 -8.90 -2.68
CA TYR A 269 13.44 -8.94 -1.22
C TYR A 269 12.99 -7.60 -0.60
N ILE A 270 13.50 -6.47 -1.09
CA ILE A 270 13.14 -5.14 -0.55
C ILE A 270 11.63 -4.87 -0.70
N VAL A 271 11.01 -5.24 -1.83
CA VAL A 271 9.54 -5.11 -1.99
C VAL A 271 8.82 -5.90 -0.91
N GLN A 272 9.21 -7.17 -0.73
CA GLN A 272 8.56 -8.05 0.24
C GLN A 272 8.77 -7.55 1.68
N GLU A 273 9.96 -7.03 1.97
CA GLU A 273 10.31 -6.53 3.29
C GLU A 273 9.55 -5.25 3.64
N ILE A 274 9.46 -4.27 2.71
CA ILE A 274 8.69 -3.03 2.94
C ILE A 274 7.22 -3.34 3.28
N LEU A 275 6.65 -4.36 2.67
CA LEU A 275 5.26 -4.76 2.87
C LEU A 275 5.08 -5.80 4.00
N ASP A 276 6.15 -6.17 4.70
CA ASP A 276 6.13 -7.23 5.72
C ASP A 276 5.40 -8.50 5.22
N ASN A 277 5.67 -8.89 3.96
CA ASN A 277 5.05 -10.06 3.35
C ASN A 277 5.81 -11.34 3.72
N ALA A 278 5.53 -11.88 4.89
CA ALA A 278 6.24 -13.02 5.45
C ALA A 278 6.01 -14.35 4.72
N GLU A 279 5.01 -14.42 3.85
CA GLU A 279 4.78 -15.60 2.99
C GLU A 279 5.68 -15.63 1.76
N SER A 280 6.27 -14.50 1.39
CA SER A 280 6.85 -14.25 0.07
C SER A 280 7.96 -15.21 -0.40
N PHE A 281 8.67 -15.87 0.49
CA PHE A 281 9.69 -16.87 0.14
C PHE A 281 9.25 -18.32 0.38
N HIS A 282 7.96 -18.50 0.69
CA HIS A 282 7.32 -19.79 0.95
C HIS A 282 6.26 -20.12 -0.11
N GLY A 283 5.52 -19.11 -0.56
CA GLY A 283 4.46 -19.24 -1.56
C GLY A 283 4.47 -18.05 -2.50
N SER A 284 3.95 -18.23 -3.70
CA SER A 284 3.88 -17.20 -4.73
C SER A 284 5.23 -16.53 -5.05
N CYS A 285 6.34 -17.23 -4.76
CA CYS A 285 7.70 -16.75 -5.00
C CYS A 285 8.20 -17.24 -6.36
N TYR A 286 8.01 -16.42 -7.38
CA TYR A 286 8.39 -16.78 -8.74
C TYR A 286 9.87 -16.58 -9.00
N MET A 287 10.42 -17.49 -9.81
CA MET A 287 11.78 -17.43 -10.34
C MET A 287 11.74 -17.83 -11.81
N HIS A 288 12.60 -17.21 -12.61
CA HIS A 288 12.75 -17.56 -14.02
C HIS A 288 14.22 -17.61 -14.43
N ARG A 289 14.52 -18.33 -15.50
CA ARG A 289 15.87 -18.46 -16.02
C ARG A 289 15.85 -18.49 -17.55
N GLU A 290 16.68 -17.65 -18.17
CA GLU A 290 16.90 -17.66 -19.62
C GLU A 290 17.82 -18.82 -20.02
N LYS A 291 17.83 -19.16 -21.34
CA LYS A 291 18.68 -20.19 -21.92
C LYS A 291 20.15 -19.75 -21.94
N GLY A 292 21.04 -20.63 -21.51
CA GLY A 292 22.48 -20.45 -21.56
C GLY A 292 23.21 -21.01 -20.33
N ASP A 293 24.46 -21.45 -20.50
CA ASP A 293 25.22 -22.11 -19.42
C ASP A 293 25.51 -21.17 -18.25
N ASN A 294 25.74 -19.87 -18.54
CA ASN A 294 26.09 -18.86 -17.55
C ASN A 294 24.90 -18.01 -17.08
N GLU A 295 23.69 -18.34 -17.53
CA GLU A 295 22.49 -17.65 -17.09
C GLU A 295 22.15 -17.98 -15.65
N LYS A 296 21.56 -16.99 -14.95
CA LYS A 296 21.21 -17.09 -13.55
C LYS A 296 19.71 -17.15 -13.34
N TRP A 297 19.32 -17.72 -12.22
CA TRP A 297 17.95 -17.63 -11.75
C TRP A 297 17.65 -16.21 -11.26
N MET A 298 16.59 -15.62 -11.75
CA MET A 298 16.11 -14.28 -11.43
C MET A 298 14.85 -14.37 -10.60
N PHE A 299 14.85 -13.77 -9.41
CA PHE A 299 13.66 -13.66 -8.58
C PHE A 299 12.67 -12.66 -9.17
N GLY A 300 11.41 -13.01 -9.10
CA GLY A 300 10.30 -12.26 -9.68
C GLY A 300 9.65 -13.00 -10.86
N PRO A 301 8.54 -12.44 -11.34
CA PRO A 301 7.87 -11.23 -10.87
C PRO A 301 7.23 -11.38 -9.48
N VAL A 302 6.89 -10.25 -8.86
CA VAL A 302 6.18 -10.24 -7.59
C VAL A 302 4.72 -10.66 -7.77
N TRP A 303 4.17 -11.30 -6.75
CA TRP A 303 2.77 -11.74 -6.72
C TRP A 303 2.32 -11.95 -5.28
N ASP A 304 1.01 -11.77 -5.02
CA ASP A 304 0.32 -12.11 -3.79
C ASP A 304 0.86 -11.43 -2.52
N PHE A 305 0.32 -10.25 -2.25
CA PHE A 305 0.61 -9.49 -1.05
C PHE A 305 -0.49 -9.61 0.03
N GLY A 306 -1.36 -10.60 -0.09
CA GLY A 306 -2.49 -10.80 0.84
C GLY A 306 -2.07 -10.96 2.30
N ASN A 307 -0.87 -11.45 2.57
CA ASN A 307 -0.31 -11.61 3.91
C ASN A 307 0.50 -10.41 4.43
N SER A 308 0.57 -9.30 3.68
CA SER A 308 1.31 -8.11 4.08
C SER A 308 0.76 -7.48 5.36
N PHE A 309 1.65 -7.03 6.25
CA PHE A 309 1.34 -6.33 7.52
C PHE A 309 0.45 -7.12 8.49
N ARG A 310 0.49 -8.45 8.46
CA ARG A 310 -0.29 -9.29 9.40
C ARG A 310 0.47 -9.68 10.66
N ARG A 311 1.79 -9.46 10.72
CA ARG A 311 2.62 -9.82 11.88
C ARG A 311 3.05 -8.60 12.68
N GLY A 312 3.72 -7.68 12.03
CA GLY A 312 4.26 -6.48 12.64
C GLY A 312 5.30 -5.83 11.74
N THR A 313 5.67 -4.59 12.08
CA THR A 313 6.55 -3.77 11.23
C THR A 313 7.98 -3.68 11.74
N LYS A 314 8.31 -4.31 12.88
CA LYS A 314 9.59 -4.13 13.61
C LYS A 314 10.45 -5.38 13.65
N GLU A 315 10.29 -6.28 12.69
CA GLU A 315 11.12 -7.47 12.51
C GLU A 315 11.30 -7.73 11.01
N PHE A 316 12.32 -8.51 10.64
CA PHE A 316 12.48 -8.93 9.26
C PHE A 316 11.53 -10.06 8.90
N ILE A 317 11.13 -10.16 7.62
CA ILE A 317 10.19 -11.19 7.15
C ILE A 317 10.70 -12.62 7.38
N TYR A 318 12.01 -12.82 7.47
CA TYR A 318 12.63 -14.12 7.75
C TYR A 318 12.80 -14.41 9.25
N GLU A 319 12.47 -13.47 10.14
CA GLU A 319 12.44 -13.68 11.58
C GLU A 319 11.08 -14.24 11.98
N ASN A 320 11.07 -15.40 12.63
CA ASN A 320 9.84 -16.11 13.03
C ASN A 320 8.79 -16.27 11.90
N PRO A 321 9.16 -16.75 10.72
CA PRO A 321 8.24 -16.85 9.59
C PRO A 321 7.12 -17.85 9.92
N PRO A 322 5.86 -17.54 9.57
CA PRO A 322 4.70 -18.36 9.93
C PRO A 322 4.68 -19.72 9.21
N PHE A 323 5.43 -19.86 8.12
CA PHE A 323 5.43 -21.04 7.26
C PHE A 323 6.75 -21.85 7.33
N GLY A 324 7.65 -21.54 8.28
CA GLY A 324 8.97 -22.15 8.43
C GLY A 324 10.08 -21.38 7.73
N GLN A 325 11.30 -21.88 7.82
CA GLN A 325 12.48 -21.21 7.24
C GLN A 325 12.65 -21.56 5.77
N THR A 326 13.04 -20.57 4.97
CA THR A 326 13.44 -20.74 3.57
C THR A 326 14.80 -20.09 3.32
N TRP A 327 15.20 -20.04 2.07
CA TRP A 327 16.49 -19.51 1.65
C TRP A 327 16.81 -18.11 2.16
N ILE A 328 15.80 -17.23 2.26
CA ILE A 328 16.06 -15.82 2.60
C ILE A 328 16.70 -15.65 3.98
N GLY A 329 16.33 -16.46 4.97
CA GLY A 329 16.94 -16.40 6.30
C GLY A 329 18.42 -16.79 6.30
N GLU A 330 18.86 -17.66 5.40
CA GLU A 330 20.27 -18.00 5.20
C GLU A 330 21.00 -16.99 4.30
N ILE A 331 20.36 -16.51 3.23
CA ILE A 331 20.92 -15.51 2.32
C ILE A 331 21.20 -14.20 3.08
N ALA A 332 20.32 -13.82 3.99
CA ALA A 332 20.48 -12.63 4.83
C ALA A 332 21.73 -12.65 5.71
N LYS A 333 22.36 -13.79 5.91
CA LYS A 333 23.62 -13.92 6.69
C LYS A 333 24.89 -13.60 5.86
N PHE A 334 24.78 -13.46 4.54
CA PHE A 334 25.92 -13.12 3.70
C PHE A 334 26.18 -11.60 3.71
N PRO A 335 27.39 -11.12 4.10
CA PRO A 335 27.69 -9.69 4.17
C PRO A 335 27.46 -8.96 2.84
N ARG A 336 27.85 -9.57 1.71
CA ARG A 336 27.68 -8.99 0.38
C ARG A 336 26.20 -8.79 0.01
N PHE A 337 25.31 -9.68 0.46
CA PHE A 337 23.87 -9.48 0.30
C PHE A 337 23.40 -8.26 1.11
N GLN A 338 23.80 -8.15 2.37
CA GLN A 338 23.45 -7.02 3.23
C GLN A 338 23.97 -5.69 2.69
N GLU A 339 25.20 -5.67 2.17
CA GLU A 339 25.77 -4.47 1.51
C GLU A 339 24.93 -4.07 0.30
N LYS A 340 24.55 -5.03 -0.55
CA LYS A 340 23.72 -4.75 -1.74
C LYS A 340 22.30 -4.32 -1.36
N VAL A 341 21.71 -4.88 -0.31
CA VAL A 341 20.42 -4.43 0.23
C VAL A 341 20.51 -2.98 0.69
N SER A 342 21.55 -2.62 1.46
CA SER A 342 21.75 -1.24 1.92
C SER A 342 21.93 -0.26 0.75
N GLU A 343 22.67 -0.65 -0.30
CA GLU A 343 22.86 0.16 -1.52
C GLU A 343 21.52 0.44 -2.22
N VAL A 344 20.78 -0.60 -2.57
CA VAL A 344 19.49 -0.50 -3.31
C VAL A 344 18.42 0.20 -2.46
N TRP A 345 18.40 -0.04 -1.15
CA TRP A 345 17.51 0.66 -0.22
C TRP A 345 17.77 2.16 -0.23
N LYS A 346 19.01 2.59 -0.12
CA LYS A 346 19.37 4.01 -0.14
C LYS A 346 19.05 4.67 -1.48
N GLU A 347 19.25 3.95 -2.59
CA GLU A 347 18.84 4.40 -3.93
C GLU A 347 17.31 4.65 -3.98
N LEU A 348 16.51 3.70 -3.52
CA LEU A 348 15.07 3.83 -3.45
C LEU A 348 14.65 5.04 -2.59
N ARG A 349 15.25 5.18 -1.40
CA ARG A 349 14.95 6.26 -0.46
C ARG A 349 15.35 7.64 -0.98
N ALA A 350 16.47 7.73 -1.69
CA ALA A 350 16.92 8.97 -2.34
C ALA A 350 16.07 9.35 -3.56
N GLY A 351 15.38 8.39 -4.15
CA GLY A 351 14.54 8.55 -5.34
C GLY A 351 13.13 9.08 -5.05
N LYS A 352 12.16 8.43 -5.68
CA LYS A 352 10.74 8.79 -5.62
C LYS A 352 9.94 7.99 -4.59
N PHE A 353 10.57 7.60 -3.49
CA PHE A 353 9.92 6.76 -2.48
C PHE A 353 8.56 7.33 -2.02
N ASP A 354 8.49 8.64 -1.80
CA ASP A 354 7.29 9.30 -1.30
C ASP A 354 6.12 9.30 -2.31
N ASP A 355 6.38 9.00 -3.59
CA ASP A 355 5.33 8.88 -4.60
C ASP A 355 4.32 7.76 -4.25
N ILE A 356 4.72 6.77 -3.42
CA ILE A 356 3.82 5.72 -2.94
C ILE A 356 2.64 6.27 -2.14
N PHE A 357 2.84 7.32 -1.36
CA PHE A 357 1.77 7.93 -0.58
C PHE A 357 0.77 8.64 -1.48
N THR A 358 1.26 9.31 -2.52
CA THR A 358 0.42 9.90 -3.57
C THR A 358 -0.33 8.80 -4.36
N PHE A 359 0.32 7.67 -4.64
CA PHE A 359 -0.32 6.52 -5.28
C PHE A 359 -1.50 6.00 -4.45
N ILE A 360 -1.33 5.85 -3.13
CA ILE A 360 -2.39 5.41 -2.20
C ILE A 360 -3.55 6.41 -2.18
N ASP A 361 -3.28 7.73 -2.15
CA ASP A 361 -4.32 8.76 -2.19
C ASP A 361 -5.09 8.74 -3.51
N ASN A 362 -4.39 8.53 -4.63
CA ASN A 362 -5.02 8.38 -5.94
C ASN A 362 -5.87 7.10 -6.04
N TYR A 363 -5.45 6.00 -5.38
CA TYR A 363 -6.24 4.77 -5.30
C TYR A 363 -7.58 5.04 -4.60
N VAL A 364 -7.55 5.68 -3.43
CA VAL A 364 -8.76 6.08 -2.70
C VAL A 364 -9.64 6.96 -3.59
N SER A 365 -9.10 8.06 -4.09
CA SER A 365 -9.85 9.02 -4.91
C SER A 365 -10.55 8.35 -6.11
N ARG A 366 -9.91 7.36 -6.71
CA ARG A 366 -10.43 6.65 -7.88
C ARG A 366 -11.48 5.60 -7.55
N TYR A 367 -11.31 4.87 -6.44
CA TYR A 367 -12.04 3.64 -6.18
C TYR A 367 -13.00 3.70 -4.97
N GLU A 368 -13.01 4.78 -4.18
CA GLU A 368 -13.82 4.92 -2.96
C GLU A 368 -15.28 4.47 -3.15
N LYS A 369 -15.96 4.96 -4.20
CA LYS A 369 -17.37 4.61 -4.44
C LYS A 369 -17.58 3.17 -4.88
N ALA A 370 -16.64 2.60 -5.63
CA ALA A 370 -16.70 1.20 -6.04
C ALA A 370 -16.40 0.26 -4.87
N ILE A 371 -15.49 0.65 -3.97
CA ILE A 371 -15.21 -0.08 -2.73
C ILE A 371 -16.42 -0.02 -1.80
N GLN A 372 -17.07 1.14 -1.66
CA GLN A 372 -18.30 1.25 -0.88
C GLN A 372 -19.42 0.35 -1.45
N ALA A 373 -19.60 0.30 -2.76
CA ALA A 373 -20.57 -0.61 -3.38
C ALA A 373 -20.22 -2.09 -3.18
N ASP A 374 -18.93 -2.43 -3.10
CA ASP A 374 -18.43 -3.74 -2.75
C ASP A 374 -18.74 -4.11 -1.29
N ASP A 375 -18.50 -3.19 -0.36
CA ASP A 375 -18.81 -3.34 1.06
C ASP A 375 -20.32 -3.53 1.29
N ASP A 376 -21.15 -2.78 0.57
CA ASP A 376 -22.62 -2.95 0.61
C ASP A 376 -23.04 -4.34 0.08
N ARG A 377 -22.30 -4.90 -0.89
CA ARG A 377 -22.55 -6.25 -1.42
C ARG A 377 -22.01 -7.35 -0.51
N TRP A 378 -20.89 -7.10 0.15
CA TRP A 378 -20.16 -8.06 0.96
C TRP A 378 -19.85 -7.49 2.36
N PRO A 379 -20.88 -7.21 3.19
CA PRO A 379 -20.69 -6.51 4.47
C PRO A 379 -19.83 -7.27 5.51
N ASP A 380 -19.65 -8.58 5.30
CA ASP A 380 -18.80 -9.42 6.16
C ASP A 380 -17.33 -9.43 5.74
N TYR A 381 -16.97 -8.78 4.64
CA TYR A 381 -15.63 -8.77 4.05
C TYR A 381 -15.12 -7.34 3.86
N GLY A 382 -13.79 -7.21 3.81
CA GLY A 382 -13.17 -5.92 3.54
C GLY A 382 -13.25 -4.93 4.69
N SER A 383 -13.24 -3.67 4.36
CA SER A 383 -13.26 -2.57 5.29
C SER A 383 -14.41 -1.61 5.03
N GLN A 384 -14.96 -1.09 6.09
CA GLN A 384 -16.07 -0.12 6.05
C GLN A 384 -15.60 1.34 5.86
N ASN A 385 -14.30 1.58 5.69
CA ASN A 385 -13.75 2.94 5.59
C ASN A 385 -12.41 2.97 4.83
N VAL A 386 -12.48 3.17 3.52
CA VAL A 386 -11.31 3.19 2.63
C VAL A 386 -10.29 4.27 2.99
N THR A 387 -10.72 5.43 3.48
CA THR A 387 -9.82 6.51 3.91
C THR A 387 -9.01 6.11 5.15
N LYS A 388 -9.65 5.45 6.12
CA LYS A 388 -8.99 4.89 7.29
C LYS A 388 -7.98 3.82 6.89
N ASP A 389 -8.33 2.96 5.95
CA ASP A 389 -7.45 1.88 5.49
C ASP A 389 -6.22 2.41 4.75
N ALA A 390 -6.42 3.43 3.90
CA ALA A 390 -5.31 4.12 3.26
C ALA A 390 -4.36 4.74 4.29
N THR A 391 -4.91 5.32 5.33
CA THR A 391 -4.17 5.87 6.47
C THR A 391 -3.38 4.78 7.16
N THR A 392 -4.02 3.66 7.47
CA THR A 392 -3.40 2.49 8.10
C THR A 392 -2.28 1.92 7.22
N MET A 393 -2.51 1.76 5.92
CA MET A 393 -1.50 1.31 4.96
C MET A 393 -0.26 2.22 4.97
N LYS A 394 -0.46 3.53 4.89
CA LYS A 394 0.65 4.50 4.91
C LYS A 394 1.44 4.43 6.22
N ASN A 395 0.79 4.18 7.35
CA ASN A 395 1.45 4.02 8.64
C ASN A 395 2.29 2.75 8.70
N TYR A 396 1.75 1.62 8.27
CA TYR A 396 2.51 0.39 8.18
C TYR A 396 3.78 0.55 7.34
N ILE A 397 3.66 1.20 6.17
CA ILE A 397 4.81 1.50 5.31
C ILE A 397 5.84 2.36 6.06
N ARG A 398 5.40 3.45 6.73
CA ARG A 398 6.32 4.33 7.47
C ARG A 398 7.00 3.63 8.64
N GLU A 399 6.26 2.90 9.45
CA GLU A 399 6.82 2.15 10.58
C GLU A 399 7.84 1.13 10.12
N LYS A 400 7.51 0.35 9.09
CA LYS A 400 8.43 -0.63 8.51
C LYS A 400 9.66 0.05 7.95
N CYS A 401 9.50 1.13 7.20
CA CYS A 401 10.63 1.88 6.64
C CYS A 401 11.51 2.53 7.71
N ASN A 402 10.94 2.99 8.80
CA ASN A 402 11.73 3.49 9.93
C ASN A 402 12.57 2.37 10.57
N PHE A 403 12.00 1.18 10.71
CA PHE A 403 12.76 0.02 11.17
C PHE A 403 13.88 -0.33 10.18
N LEU A 404 13.57 -0.43 8.88
CA LEU A 404 14.55 -0.77 7.84
C LEU A 404 15.68 0.27 7.71
N ALA A 405 15.35 1.56 7.84
CA ALA A 405 16.35 2.63 7.84
C ALA A 405 17.34 2.52 9.01
N GLN A 406 16.89 2.06 10.18
CA GLN A 406 17.78 1.79 11.32
C GLN A 406 18.72 0.61 11.05
N GLN A 407 18.28 -0.39 10.26
CA GLN A 407 19.05 -1.59 9.97
C GLN A 407 19.99 -1.42 8.77
N TRP A 408 19.52 -0.77 7.70
CA TRP A 408 20.22 -0.66 6.41
C TRP A 408 20.84 0.71 6.15
N GLY A 409 20.62 1.66 7.07
CA GLY A 409 20.93 3.08 6.88
C GLY A 409 19.84 3.80 6.08
N ASP A 410 19.89 5.13 6.04
CA ASP A 410 18.98 5.93 5.23
C ASP A 410 19.78 6.76 4.20
N SER A 411 19.08 7.32 3.22
CA SER A 411 19.66 8.29 2.30
C SER A 411 20.02 9.58 3.07
N GLU A 412 21.04 10.32 2.62
CA GLU A 412 21.40 11.65 3.17
C GLU A 412 20.33 12.73 2.88
N LYS A 413 19.16 12.37 2.36
CA LYS A 413 18.02 13.28 2.36
C LYS A 413 17.77 13.65 3.83
N GLU A 414 17.92 14.93 4.13
CA GLU A 414 17.40 15.49 5.37
C GLU A 414 16.01 14.88 5.61
N PRO A 415 15.76 14.26 6.76
CA PRO A 415 14.41 13.83 7.07
C PRO A 415 13.53 15.05 6.84
N VAL A 416 12.43 14.90 6.12
CA VAL A 416 11.37 15.92 6.16
C VAL A 416 11.14 16.16 7.64
N ILE A 417 11.57 17.31 8.15
CA ILE A 417 11.41 17.68 9.55
C ILE A 417 9.91 17.88 9.72
N THR A 418 9.22 16.79 9.87
CA THR A 418 7.87 16.81 10.44
C THR A 418 8.10 17.16 11.90
N PRO A 419 7.47 18.23 12.41
CA PRO A 419 7.67 18.61 13.79
C PRO A 419 7.39 17.39 14.67
N THR A 420 8.40 16.93 15.40
CA THR A 420 8.26 15.86 16.38
C THR A 420 7.38 16.28 17.55
N SER A 421 7.16 17.59 17.71
CA SER A 421 6.33 18.14 18.77
C SER A 421 5.16 18.96 18.21
N TYR A 422 4.00 18.79 18.83
CA TYR A 422 2.81 19.59 18.58
C TYR A 422 2.62 20.58 19.72
N THR A 423 2.36 21.83 19.35
CA THR A 423 1.89 22.87 20.27
C THR A 423 0.50 23.30 19.82
N VAL A 424 -0.46 23.29 20.71
CA VAL A 424 -1.83 23.72 20.43
C VAL A 424 -2.31 24.73 21.45
N PHE A 425 -3.27 25.53 21.05
CA PHE A 425 -3.88 26.57 21.89
C PHE A 425 -5.39 26.37 21.90
N PHE A 426 -6.01 26.62 23.06
CA PHE A 426 -7.45 26.50 23.21
C PHE A 426 -8.00 27.72 23.96
N THR A 427 -9.11 28.28 23.44
CA THR A 427 -9.90 29.27 24.17
C THR A 427 -11.19 28.63 24.67
N PRO A 428 -11.51 28.70 25.97
CA PRO A 428 -12.77 28.20 26.51
C PRO A 428 -13.96 29.09 26.19
N GLU A 429 -13.78 30.11 25.35
CA GLU A 429 -14.84 31.03 24.94
C GLU A 429 -16.04 30.25 24.39
N GLY A 430 -17.22 30.49 24.96
CA GLY A 430 -18.44 29.74 24.62
C GLY A 430 -18.64 28.45 25.42
N THR A 431 -17.78 28.15 26.39
CA THR A 431 -17.95 27.08 27.38
C THR A 431 -18.06 27.61 28.79
N THR A 432 -18.39 26.76 29.74
CA THR A 432 -18.38 27.07 31.18
C THR A 432 -17.18 26.43 31.89
N TRP A 433 -16.18 25.99 31.12
CA TRP A 433 -15.04 25.23 31.64
C TRP A 433 -14.01 26.16 32.32
N THR A 434 -13.55 25.76 33.49
CA THR A 434 -12.54 26.47 34.28
C THR A 434 -11.16 25.82 34.22
N ASP A 435 -11.17 24.52 34.05
CA ASP A 435 -9.97 23.71 33.87
C ASP A 435 -10.03 23.06 32.50
N ILE A 436 -8.93 23.09 31.75
CA ILE A 436 -8.89 22.56 30.42
C ILE A 436 -7.87 21.43 30.35
N TYR A 437 -8.30 20.30 29.86
CA TYR A 437 -7.49 19.12 29.54
C TYR A 437 -7.47 18.90 28.06
N ALA A 438 -6.38 18.35 27.57
CA ALA A 438 -6.26 17.86 26.20
C ALA A 438 -6.02 16.35 26.20
N TYR A 439 -6.78 15.64 25.39
CA TYR A 439 -6.61 14.24 25.08
C TYR A 439 -6.32 14.11 23.60
N SER A 440 -5.25 13.42 23.23
CA SER A 440 -4.83 13.32 21.84
C SER A 440 -4.39 11.91 21.52
N TRP A 441 -4.69 11.47 20.31
CA TRP A 441 -4.39 10.12 19.81
C TRP A 441 -4.16 10.14 18.29
N ASP A 442 -3.60 9.04 17.78
CA ASP A 442 -3.57 8.78 16.34
C ASP A 442 -4.75 7.87 15.96
N TYR A 443 -5.69 8.39 15.18
CA TYR A 443 -6.90 7.65 14.79
C TYR A 443 -6.58 6.43 13.90
N SER A 444 -5.45 6.44 13.22
CA SER A 444 -5.01 5.37 12.32
C SER A 444 -4.49 4.13 13.04
N THR A 445 -4.09 4.27 14.31
CA THR A 445 -3.63 3.14 15.12
C THR A 445 -4.70 2.72 16.12
N SER A 446 -4.77 1.45 16.46
CA SER A 446 -5.60 1.00 17.57
C SER A 446 -5.04 1.53 18.89
N VAL A 447 -5.26 2.85 19.13
CA VAL A 447 -5.12 3.53 20.42
C VAL A 447 -3.69 3.76 20.90
N THR A 448 -2.87 4.51 20.17
CA THR A 448 -1.74 5.20 20.79
C THR A 448 -2.19 6.59 21.22
N THR A 449 -2.25 6.84 22.52
CA THR A 449 -2.58 8.14 23.09
C THR A 449 -1.30 8.92 23.37
N PHE A 450 -1.27 10.22 23.03
CA PHE A 450 -0.08 11.07 23.19
C PHE A 450 -0.04 11.79 24.52
N LEU A 451 -1.19 12.02 25.13
CA LEU A 451 -1.36 12.81 26.34
C LEU A 451 -1.88 11.98 27.53
N GLY A 452 -1.56 10.69 27.54
CA GLY A 452 -1.94 9.79 28.63
C GLY A 452 -3.37 9.24 28.50
N LYS A 453 -3.88 8.67 29.60
CA LYS A 453 -5.24 8.15 29.67
C LYS A 453 -6.25 9.30 29.82
N TRP A 454 -7.48 9.04 29.34
CA TRP A 454 -8.60 9.96 29.54
C TRP A 454 -8.71 10.44 31.02
N PRO A 455 -8.92 11.74 31.29
CA PRO A 455 -9.25 12.85 30.36
C PRO A 455 -8.04 13.51 29.69
N GLY A 456 -6.86 12.95 29.76
CA GLY A 456 -5.65 13.45 29.16
C GLY A 456 -4.81 14.30 30.12
N THR A 457 -4.08 15.27 29.58
CA THR A 457 -3.16 16.12 30.32
C THR A 457 -3.74 17.52 30.51
N PRO A 458 -3.66 18.11 31.73
CA PRO A 458 -4.11 19.49 31.98
C PRO A 458 -3.25 20.48 31.18
N MET A 459 -3.91 21.44 30.54
CA MET A 459 -3.27 22.52 29.80
C MET A 459 -2.86 23.67 30.72
N ARG A 460 -1.84 24.42 30.30
CA ARG A 460 -1.34 25.61 31.01
C ARG A 460 -1.88 26.88 30.35
N THR A 461 -2.09 27.93 31.13
CA THR A 461 -2.47 29.25 30.60
C THR A 461 -1.28 29.93 29.91
N THR A 462 -1.55 30.64 28.84
CA THR A 462 -0.62 31.50 28.12
C THR A 462 -1.34 32.73 27.57
N THR A 463 -0.58 33.75 27.19
CA THR A 463 -1.14 34.98 26.61
C THR A 463 -0.59 35.18 25.21
N ILE A 464 -1.49 35.39 24.25
CA ILE A 464 -1.18 35.70 22.85
C ILE A 464 -1.96 36.98 22.50
N ASP A 465 -1.27 38.03 22.07
CA ASP A 465 -1.87 39.32 21.68
C ASP A 465 -2.87 39.85 22.73
N GLN A 466 -2.43 39.83 23.99
CA GLN A 466 -3.21 40.27 25.17
C GLN A 466 -4.47 39.43 25.47
N LYS A 467 -4.69 38.33 24.79
CA LYS A 467 -5.76 37.37 25.09
C LYS A 467 -5.19 36.13 25.78
N SER A 468 -5.93 35.62 26.76
CA SER A 468 -5.56 34.39 27.46
C SER A 468 -6.02 33.16 26.70
N TYR A 469 -5.14 32.17 26.57
CA TYR A 469 -5.40 30.87 26.00
C TYR A 469 -4.87 29.78 26.95
N TYR A 470 -5.35 28.57 26.76
CA TYR A 470 -4.74 27.37 27.30
C TYR A 470 -3.81 26.79 26.23
N THR A 471 -2.67 26.25 26.62
CA THR A 471 -1.68 25.67 25.71
C THR A 471 -1.10 24.38 26.26
N ILE A 472 -0.73 23.49 25.37
CA ILE A 472 0.04 22.30 25.67
C ILE A 472 1.01 22.01 24.50
N THR A 473 2.22 21.58 24.85
CA THR A 473 3.22 21.09 23.91
C THR A 473 3.56 19.66 24.29
N PHE A 474 3.56 18.76 23.31
CA PHE A 474 3.88 17.35 23.51
C PHE A 474 4.54 16.76 22.28
N ASP A 475 5.34 15.71 22.48
CA ASP A 475 5.98 14.94 21.44
C ASP A 475 5.32 13.56 21.37
N PRO A 476 4.69 13.19 20.24
CA PRO A 476 4.16 11.84 20.03
C PRO A 476 5.22 10.74 20.01
N GLY A 477 6.51 11.10 19.86
CA GLY A 477 7.61 10.14 19.68
C GLY A 477 7.73 9.58 18.26
N TYR A 478 6.79 9.93 17.39
CA TYR A 478 6.78 9.61 15.96
C TYR A 478 5.91 10.64 15.22
N THR A 479 5.91 10.63 13.90
CA THR A 479 5.00 11.47 13.11
C THR A 479 3.63 10.79 13.04
N PRO A 480 2.62 11.27 13.80
CA PRO A 480 1.30 10.68 13.74
C PRO A 480 0.65 10.99 12.39
N PHE A 481 -0.14 10.04 11.90
CA PHE A 481 -0.68 10.11 10.56
C PHE A 481 -2.05 10.78 10.50
N GLU A 482 -2.95 10.41 11.41
CA GLU A 482 -4.24 11.08 11.58
C GLU A 482 -4.40 11.53 13.03
N PRO A 483 -3.58 12.53 13.45
CA PRO A 483 -3.57 12.97 14.82
C PRO A 483 -4.88 13.70 15.14
N MET A 484 -5.52 13.27 16.21
CA MET A 484 -6.77 13.81 16.72
C MET A 484 -6.58 14.41 18.09
N ILE A 485 -7.44 15.34 18.44
CA ILE A 485 -7.44 15.99 19.75
C ILE A 485 -8.87 16.26 20.22
N ILE A 486 -9.09 16.07 21.51
CA ILE A 486 -10.29 16.51 22.25
C ILE A 486 -9.82 17.45 23.37
N PHE A 487 -10.55 18.55 23.53
CA PHE A 487 -10.45 19.40 24.71
C PHE A 487 -11.63 19.12 25.64
N ASN A 488 -11.39 19.09 26.95
CA ASN A 488 -12.41 18.77 27.96
C ASN A 488 -12.12 19.49 29.28
N ASP A 489 -13.09 19.46 30.21
CA ASP A 489 -13.00 20.06 31.52
C ASP A 489 -12.51 19.11 32.64
N GLY A 490 -11.98 17.94 32.25
CA GLY A 490 -11.52 16.92 33.20
C GLY A 490 -12.64 16.11 33.85
N ASN A 491 -13.91 16.38 33.52
CA ASN A 491 -15.07 15.73 34.16
C ASN A 491 -15.54 14.53 33.26
N SER A 492 -15.75 13.38 33.89
CA SER A 492 -16.27 12.18 33.25
C SER A 492 -17.80 11.96 33.43
N GLY A 493 -18.49 12.97 33.99
CA GLY A 493 -19.94 12.90 34.30
C GLY A 493 -20.85 13.01 33.06
N VAL A 494 -22.16 12.95 33.27
CA VAL A 494 -23.17 13.11 32.23
C VAL A 494 -23.23 14.58 31.78
N GLY A 495 -23.14 14.82 30.47
CA GLY A 495 -23.21 16.15 29.85
C GLY A 495 -22.11 16.39 28.82
N LYS A 496 -22.17 17.54 28.09
CA LYS A 496 -21.11 17.89 27.13
C LYS A 496 -19.96 18.58 27.88
N HIS A 497 -19.04 17.76 28.35
CA HIS A 497 -17.82 18.18 29.02
C HIS A 497 -16.58 18.10 28.11
N GLN A 498 -16.76 17.96 26.81
CA GLN A 498 -15.70 17.82 25.82
C GLN A 498 -16.11 18.39 24.47
N THR A 499 -15.13 18.65 23.62
CA THR A 499 -15.35 18.93 22.20
C THR A 499 -15.73 17.65 21.44
N GLU A 500 -16.16 17.79 20.20
CA GLU A 500 -16.12 16.70 19.23
C GLU A 500 -14.65 16.30 18.96
N ASP A 501 -14.43 15.20 18.23
CA ASP A 501 -13.12 14.77 17.78
C ASP A 501 -12.59 15.77 16.73
N LEU A 502 -11.52 16.45 17.05
CA LEU A 502 -10.94 17.50 16.21
C LEU A 502 -9.62 17.00 15.59
N LYS A 503 -9.31 17.42 14.38
CA LYS A 503 -7.98 17.17 13.82
C LYS A 503 -6.94 17.94 14.60
N LEU A 504 -5.84 17.27 14.96
CA LEU A 504 -4.69 17.91 15.60
C LEU A 504 -3.86 18.64 14.54
N VAL A 505 -3.82 19.95 14.64
CA VAL A 505 -3.02 20.81 13.75
C VAL A 505 -2.00 21.56 14.60
N ASN A 506 -0.73 21.46 14.24
CA ASN A 506 0.34 22.11 15.01
C ASN A 506 0.18 23.64 14.94
N TYR A 507 0.34 24.28 16.10
CA TYR A 507 0.14 25.72 16.31
C TYR A 507 -1.28 26.24 16.04
N ALA A 508 -2.28 25.37 15.90
CA ALA A 508 -3.66 25.82 15.75
C ALA A 508 -4.24 26.37 17.08
N ILE A 509 -5.08 27.37 16.92
CA ILE A 509 -5.93 27.90 17.99
C ILE A 509 -7.32 27.31 17.82
N TYR A 510 -7.82 26.68 18.86
CA TYR A 510 -9.11 26.02 18.91
C TYR A 510 -10.10 26.74 19.83
N ASN A 511 -11.36 26.55 19.55
CA ASN A 511 -12.45 26.70 20.50
C ASN A 511 -13.26 25.39 20.59
N SER A 512 -14.41 25.42 21.27
CA SER A 512 -15.27 24.23 21.42
C SER A 512 -15.87 23.71 20.11
N LYS A 513 -15.72 24.41 18.98
CA LYS A 513 -16.27 24.05 17.66
C LYS A 513 -15.20 23.64 16.64
N GLY A 514 -13.93 23.84 16.93
CA GLY A 514 -12.81 23.50 16.03
C GLY A 514 -11.76 24.59 15.94
N VAL A 515 -10.96 24.53 14.89
CA VAL A 515 -9.88 25.48 14.62
C VAL A 515 -10.48 26.86 14.25
N ILE A 516 -10.04 27.90 14.95
CA ILE A 516 -10.43 29.29 14.72
C ILE A 516 -9.29 30.18 14.22
N GLY A 517 -8.07 29.67 14.22
CA GLY A 517 -6.89 30.37 13.74
C GLY A 517 -5.64 29.53 13.91
N GLU A 518 -4.53 30.02 13.38
CA GLU A 518 -3.21 29.43 13.57
C GLU A 518 -2.31 30.45 14.29
N TYR A 519 -1.63 29.96 15.33
CA TYR A 519 -0.55 30.70 15.95
C TYR A 519 0.72 30.46 15.14
N THR A 520 1.08 31.42 14.32
CA THR A 520 2.42 31.43 13.74
C THR A 520 3.35 32.09 14.74
N ALA A 521 4.34 31.37 15.24
CA ALA A 521 5.43 31.95 16.04
C ALA A 521 6.09 33.15 15.32
N LEU A 522 5.92 33.25 14.00
CA LEU A 522 6.22 34.40 13.16
C LEU A 522 5.43 35.67 13.58
N ASN A 523 4.17 35.55 14.02
CA ASN A 523 3.41 36.74 14.44
C ASN A 523 3.98 37.34 15.75
N ASN A 524 4.52 36.50 16.65
CA ASN A 524 5.21 36.98 17.84
C ASN A 524 6.66 37.47 17.56
N LEU A 525 7.30 36.94 16.56
CA LEU A 525 8.59 37.43 16.07
C LEU A 525 8.40 38.75 15.30
N TYR A 526 7.29 38.93 14.59
CA TYR A 526 6.94 40.22 13.98
C TYR A 526 6.63 41.31 15.01
N ASN A 527 6.01 40.95 16.14
CA ASN A 527 5.67 41.93 17.19
C ASN A 527 6.82 42.23 18.16
N ASN A 528 7.91 41.45 18.15
CA ASN A 528 9.13 41.64 18.96
C ASN A 528 10.41 41.81 18.12
N ALA A 529 10.33 41.83 16.82
CA ALA A 529 11.49 42.03 15.95
C ALA A 529 11.57 43.48 15.51
N SER A 530 12.75 44.03 15.65
CA SER A 530 13.17 45.28 15.02
C SER A 530 13.22 45.20 13.48
N LEU A 531 12.84 44.04 12.89
CA LEU A 531 12.88 43.78 11.46
C LEU A 531 11.63 44.30 10.76
N THR A 532 11.83 45.11 9.72
CA THR A 532 10.80 45.49 8.75
C THR A 532 11.12 44.89 7.38
N ILE A 533 10.10 44.33 6.70
CA ILE A 533 10.26 43.76 5.37
C ILE A 533 9.57 44.63 4.35
N GLU A 534 10.31 45.05 3.33
CA GLU A 534 9.81 45.83 2.20
C GLU A 534 10.24 45.12 0.90
N GLY A 535 9.34 44.30 0.35
CA GLY A 535 9.64 43.51 -0.84
C GLY A 535 10.76 42.49 -0.58
N LEU A 536 11.87 42.61 -1.28
CA LEU A 536 13.06 41.77 -1.09
C LEU A 536 14.03 42.28 -0.03
N THR A 537 13.75 43.46 0.57
CA THR A 537 14.64 44.09 1.53
C THR A 537 14.16 43.88 2.96
N VAL A 538 15.09 43.46 3.81
CA VAL A 538 14.88 43.37 5.25
C VAL A 538 15.64 44.48 5.93
N LYS A 539 14.99 45.22 6.83
CA LYS A 539 15.56 46.29 7.62
C LYS A 539 15.48 45.94 9.10
N GLY A 540 16.48 46.31 9.87
CA GLY A 540 16.60 46.07 11.32
C GLY A 540 17.55 47.03 11.99
N GLU A 541 17.79 46.83 13.29
CA GLU A 541 18.66 47.69 14.10
C GLU A 541 20.12 47.23 14.10
N ASN A 542 20.37 45.96 13.75
CA ASN A 542 21.71 45.34 13.79
C ASN A 542 22.13 44.86 12.41
N ASP A 543 23.33 44.23 12.34
CA ASP A 543 23.81 43.56 11.16
C ASP A 543 22.84 42.44 10.75
N ILE A 544 22.45 42.45 9.48
CA ILE A 544 21.55 41.49 8.87
C ILE A 544 22.31 40.59 7.91
N VAL A 545 22.11 39.29 8.05
CA VAL A 545 22.58 38.29 7.09
C VAL A 545 21.39 37.48 6.58
N ILE A 546 21.21 37.41 5.27
CA ILE A 546 20.17 36.61 4.62
C ILE A 546 20.82 35.32 4.09
N TYR A 547 20.31 34.17 4.52
CA TYR A 547 20.73 32.87 4.04
C TYR A 547 19.62 32.24 3.18
N ASN A 548 19.99 31.55 2.12
CA ASN A 548 19.05 30.67 1.43
C ASN A 548 18.76 29.40 2.25
N MET A 549 17.84 28.58 1.79
CA MET A 549 17.44 27.35 2.49
C MET A 549 18.54 26.28 2.52
N GLN A 550 19.63 26.45 1.77
CA GLN A 550 20.84 25.60 1.80
C GLN A 550 21.89 26.12 2.81
N GLY A 551 21.58 27.16 3.57
CA GLY A 551 22.49 27.74 4.57
C GLY A 551 23.58 28.63 3.97
N VAL A 552 23.50 29.00 2.68
CA VAL A 552 24.46 29.92 2.04
C VAL A 552 24.01 31.36 2.25
N ALA A 553 24.89 32.20 2.74
CA ALA A 553 24.63 33.63 2.87
C ALA A 553 24.53 34.28 1.47
N VAL A 554 23.35 34.82 1.15
CA VAL A 554 23.05 35.42 -0.16
C VAL A 554 23.04 36.96 -0.12
N ALA A 555 22.89 37.54 1.06
CA ALA A 555 22.99 38.98 1.27
C ALA A 555 23.45 39.31 2.70
N ARG A 556 24.12 40.46 2.87
CA ARG A 556 24.53 41.01 4.17
C ARG A 556 24.46 42.53 4.13
N GLY A 557 24.14 43.13 5.28
CA GLY A 557 24.18 44.58 5.42
C GLY A 557 23.97 45.03 6.85
N ASN A 558 24.46 46.24 7.16
CA ASN A 558 24.23 46.84 8.46
C ASN A 558 22.89 47.62 8.45
N GLY A 559 21.96 47.23 9.31
CA GLY A 559 20.64 47.83 9.36
C GLY A 559 19.72 47.46 8.22
N GLN A 560 20.21 46.95 7.09
CA GLN A 560 19.37 46.39 6.01
C GLN A 560 20.15 45.46 5.07
N ALA A 561 19.43 44.48 4.50
CA ALA A 561 19.94 43.57 3.46
C ALA A 561 18.83 43.23 2.45
N THR A 562 19.20 43.06 1.17
CA THR A 562 18.23 42.76 0.10
C THR A 562 18.51 41.39 -0.49
N ALA A 563 17.53 40.49 -0.51
CA ALA A 563 17.66 39.19 -1.15
C ALA A 563 17.71 39.33 -2.68
N PRO A 564 18.44 38.43 -3.38
CA PRO A 564 18.59 38.52 -4.83
C PRO A 564 17.32 38.21 -5.62
N THR A 565 16.40 37.43 -5.07
CA THR A 565 15.13 37.01 -5.70
C THR A 565 14.05 36.83 -4.66
N ALA A 566 12.79 36.75 -5.09
CA ALA A 566 11.70 36.32 -4.24
C ALA A 566 11.91 34.85 -3.80
N GLY A 567 11.59 34.54 -2.55
CA GLY A 567 11.79 33.20 -2.00
C GLY A 567 11.68 33.14 -0.47
N ILE A 568 11.94 31.95 0.08
CA ILE A 568 12.02 31.71 1.52
C ILE A 568 13.48 31.78 1.94
N TYR A 569 13.76 32.55 2.99
CA TYR A 569 15.11 32.81 3.49
C TYR A 569 15.17 32.69 5.01
N ILE A 570 16.36 32.44 5.53
CA ILE A 570 16.70 32.63 6.94
C ILE A 570 17.39 33.98 7.08
N VAL A 571 16.80 34.89 7.81
CA VAL A 571 17.38 36.19 8.13
C VAL A 571 17.94 36.14 9.55
N VAL A 572 19.21 36.45 9.69
CA VAL A 572 19.89 36.54 10.98
C VAL A 572 20.15 38.01 11.29
N GLU A 573 19.63 38.49 12.40
CA GLU A 573 19.92 39.81 12.98
C GLU A 573 20.53 39.64 14.38
N GLY A 574 21.79 39.98 14.53
CA GLY A 574 22.53 39.75 15.78
C GLY A 574 22.54 38.25 16.14
N ASN A 575 21.96 37.88 17.28
CA ASN A 575 21.84 36.50 17.75
C ASN A 575 20.49 35.86 17.46
N LYS A 576 19.65 36.47 16.63
CA LYS A 576 18.30 35.99 16.31
C LYS A 576 18.23 35.58 14.87
N ALA A 577 17.60 34.45 14.60
CA ALA A 577 17.36 33.93 13.26
C ALA A 577 15.85 33.83 12.96
N HIS A 578 15.44 34.32 11.79
CA HIS A 578 14.06 34.42 11.37
C HIS A 578 13.87 33.77 9.99
N LYS A 579 12.92 32.87 9.83
CA LYS A 579 12.53 32.36 8.51
C LYS A 579 11.50 33.31 7.91
N VAL A 580 11.78 33.89 6.77
CA VAL A 580 10.95 34.91 6.13
C VAL A 580 10.68 34.58 4.67
N ALA A 581 9.50 34.98 4.18
CA ALA A 581 9.19 34.96 2.76
C ALA A 581 9.36 36.37 2.20
N LEU A 582 10.32 36.58 1.31
CA LEU A 582 10.57 37.84 0.62
C LEU A 582 9.95 37.78 -0.76
N ARG A 583 9.18 38.80 -1.15
CA ARG A 583 8.39 38.84 -2.37
C ARG A 583 8.67 40.09 -3.19
#